data_20feb5ababec087e3f3a08569304c4f4
#
_entry.id   20feb5ababec087e3f3a08569304c4f4
#
_cell.length_a   1.000
_cell.length_b   1.000
_cell.length_c   1.000
_cell.angle_alpha   90.00
_cell.angle_beta   90.00
_cell.angle_gamma   90.00
#
_symmetry.space_group_name_H-M   'P 1'
#
loop_
_entity.id
_entity.type
_entity.pdbx_description
1 polymer ?
#
loop_
_entity_poly.entity_id
_entity_poly.type
_entity_poly.pdbx_seq_one_letter_code
_entity_poly.pdbx_strand_id
1 'polypeptide(L)'
;MLARDEISNEILRRRDMRDAFTFTIDPADAKDFDDALSFECLAVAESDGLGHTWERSVRGAVCQAQPVYQVGVHIADVSHYVRPGTKIDEDAYKRGTSVYLVDRVIPMLPEELCNDKCSLRPGEDKLCMSVVFTMDADARVLKYKICRTVIRSDFRLNYDEAQDVIMANQTGETLSRENRNGGDTGGKASLKQALATLNTLAQKLRAERIANGALTIEQDEMRFRLDEKGHPTEIYFESPNEAHHLIEEFMLLANRTVAKAVGSGRPFVYRVHDLPNGEKLEEVKAFKRKMGSRVTQQTIDLLTIRAQAKAVYSTYNIGHYGLAFSHYTHFTSPIRRYPDLMVHRLVEKYILTGKPCPLTREELEDKCQHCSACEQEAAQAERDSIKLFQAIWMNDHIGEILPGHISGVTEFGFFVQLDESRCEGLVHISNIGFPGETWQYDEKNYRLVCAENHLSYTLGDPVTVKVRKCDINRALIDFELAKNA
;
A
#
# COMPACT_ATOMS: atom_id res chain seq x y z
N MET A 1 28.12 9.18 -9.78
CA MET A 1 27.55 10.13 -8.79
C MET A 1 27.59 11.53 -9.36
N LEU A 2 26.52 12.31 -9.16
CA LEU A 2 26.54 13.73 -9.52
C LEU A 2 27.48 14.47 -8.59
N ALA A 3 28.23 15.42 -9.12
CA ALA A 3 29.15 16.25 -8.33
C ALA A 3 28.34 17.11 -7.32
N ARG A 4 28.93 17.44 -6.17
CA ARG A 4 28.29 18.25 -5.11
C ARG A 4 27.78 19.59 -5.63
N ASP A 5 28.50 20.18 -6.58
CA ASP A 5 28.15 21.46 -7.23
C ASP A 5 26.93 21.33 -8.17
N GLU A 6 26.69 20.14 -8.77
CA GLU A 6 25.53 19.91 -9.63
C GLU A 6 24.25 19.86 -8.81
N ILE A 7 24.28 19.26 -7.61
CA ILE A 7 23.14 19.22 -6.70
C ILE A 7 22.82 20.62 -6.17
N SER A 8 23.84 21.40 -5.79
CA SER A 8 23.66 22.77 -5.32
C SER A 8 23.02 23.66 -6.39
N ASN A 9 23.46 23.54 -7.64
CA ASN A 9 22.87 24.26 -8.76
C ASN A 9 21.45 23.84 -9.09
N GLU A 10 21.13 22.56 -8.90
CA GLU A 10 19.77 22.05 -9.10
C GLU A 10 18.80 22.56 -8.02
N ILE A 11 19.24 22.63 -6.76
CA ILE A 11 18.46 23.22 -5.66
C ILE A 11 17.99 24.63 -6.00
N LEU A 12 18.88 25.47 -6.55
CA LEU A 12 18.56 26.86 -6.93
C LEU A 12 17.49 26.98 -8.05
N ARG A 13 17.28 25.93 -8.83
CA ARG A 13 16.29 25.91 -9.94
C ARG A 13 14.93 25.40 -9.52
N ARG A 14 14.82 24.86 -8.30
CA ARG A 14 13.58 24.25 -7.79
C ARG A 14 12.81 25.23 -6.91
N ARG A 15 11.51 24.98 -6.76
CA ARG A 15 10.73 25.69 -5.75
C ARG A 15 11.26 25.32 -4.38
N ASP A 16 11.72 26.31 -3.64
CA ASP A 16 12.16 26.12 -2.26
C ASP A 16 10.95 25.93 -1.34
N MET A 17 10.88 24.79 -0.66
CA MET A 17 9.87 24.45 0.32
C MET A 17 10.50 23.92 1.62
N ARG A 18 11.78 24.25 1.87
CA ARG A 18 12.49 23.81 3.08
C ARG A 18 11.97 24.42 4.36
N ASP A 19 11.28 25.56 4.24
CA ASP A 19 10.60 26.22 5.37
C ASP A 19 9.18 25.71 5.61
N ALA A 20 8.60 24.92 4.71
CA ALA A 20 7.31 24.29 4.92
C ALA A 20 7.42 23.22 5.99
N PHE A 21 6.47 23.18 6.94
CA PHE A 21 6.41 22.13 7.95
C PHE A 21 6.17 20.78 7.28
N THR A 22 7.17 19.91 7.30
CA THR A 22 7.21 18.69 6.49
C THR A 22 7.60 17.48 7.35
N PHE A 23 6.98 16.33 7.11
CA PHE A 23 7.28 15.08 7.82
C PHE A 23 7.03 13.86 6.93
N THR A 24 7.64 12.72 7.31
CA THR A 24 7.40 11.40 6.72
C THR A 24 6.71 10.49 7.74
N ILE A 25 5.91 9.52 7.26
CA ILE A 25 5.31 8.45 8.06
C ILE A 25 5.53 7.14 7.31
N ASP A 26 6.36 6.26 7.85
CA ASP A 26 6.83 5.04 7.21
C ASP A 26 6.87 3.87 8.21
N PRO A 27 6.98 2.62 7.77
CA PRO A 27 7.25 1.49 8.68
C PRO A 27 8.48 1.73 9.57
N ALA A 28 8.48 1.16 10.77
CA ALA A 28 9.52 1.41 11.77
C ALA A 28 10.94 1.07 11.27
N ASP A 29 11.06 0.02 10.48
CA ASP A 29 12.29 -0.53 9.91
C ASP A 29 12.65 0.03 8.52
N ALA A 30 11.78 0.83 7.90
CA ALA A 30 12.02 1.45 6.60
C ALA A 30 13.23 2.41 6.63
N LYS A 31 13.98 2.44 5.54
CA LYS A 31 15.13 3.33 5.29
C LYS A 31 14.99 4.16 4.02
N ASP A 32 14.09 3.77 3.14
CA ASP A 32 13.84 4.30 1.80
C ASP A 32 12.52 5.11 1.81
N PHE A 33 12.58 6.32 2.38
CA PHE A 33 11.42 7.21 2.49
C PHE A 33 11.12 7.83 1.12
N ASP A 34 10.12 7.27 0.44
CA ASP A 34 9.68 7.70 -0.90
C ASP A 34 8.91 9.01 -0.86
N ASP A 35 8.11 9.24 0.19
CA ASP A 35 7.14 10.33 0.28
C ASP A 35 7.19 11.11 1.60
N ALA A 36 6.79 12.37 1.52
CA ALA A 36 6.63 13.26 2.66
C ALA A 36 5.40 14.13 2.46
N LEU A 37 4.76 14.51 3.56
CA LEU A 37 3.67 15.47 3.56
C LEU A 37 4.13 16.80 4.15
N SER A 38 3.75 17.92 3.51
CA SER A 38 3.85 19.23 4.16
C SER A 38 2.46 19.82 4.40
N PHE A 39 2.34 20.58 5.48
CA PHE A 39 1.10 21.19 5.89
C PHE A 39 1.29 22.65 6.26
N GLU A 40 0.39 23.50 5.74
CA GLU A 40 0.34 24.91 6.08
C GLU A 40 -1.13 25.38 6.11
N CYS A 41 -1.52 26.11 7.14
CA CYS A 41 -2.80 26.77 7.20
C CYS A 41 -2.67 28.16 6.56
N LEU A 42 -3.45 28.40 5.48
CA LEU A 42 -3.49 29.69 4.82
C LEU A 42 -4.61 30.52 5.48
N ALA A 43 -4.23 31.60 6.16
CA ALA A 43 -5.22 32.56 6.62
C ALA A 43 -5.69 33.39 5.42
N VAL A 44 -6.99 33.34 5.12
CA VAL A 44 -7.60 34.29 4.19
C VAL A 44 -7.74 35.60 4.95
N ALA A 45 -6.96 36.62 4.61
CA ALA A 45 -7.13 37.94 5.17
C ALA A 45 -8.47 38.55 4.69
N GLU A 46 -9.11 39.31 5.56
CA GLU A 46 -10.30 40.11 5.19
C GLU A 46 -9.99 40.97 3.96
N SER A 47 -10.91 41.01 3.00
CA SER A 47 -10.77 41.87 1.82
C SER A 47 -10.75 43.33 2.27
N ASP A 48 -9.85 44.12 1.74
CA ASP A 48 -9.75 45.56 1.98
C ASP A 48 -10.88 46.37 1.34
N GLY A 49 -11.97 45.77 0.96
CA GLY A 49 -13.09 46.39 0.25
C GLY A 49 -12.81 46.78 -1.20
N LEU A 50 -11.57 46.57 -1.67
CA LEU A 50 -11.10 46.86 -3.03
C LEU A 50 -10.85 45.61 -3.86
N GLY A 51 -11.17 44.42 -3.34
CA GLY A 51 -11.07 43.16 -4.06
C GLY A 51 -9.67 42.53 -4.06
N HIS A 52 -8.73 43.06 -3.28
CA HIS A 52 -7.40 42.44 -3.11
C HIS A 52 -7.44 41.49 -1.91
N THR A 53 -7.21 40.21 -2.15
CA THR A 53 -7.03 39.21 -1.12
C THR A 53 -5.54 38.91 -0.93
N TRP A 54 -5.06 39.01 0.30
CA TRP A 54 -3.69 38.68 0.68
C TRP A 54 -3.64 37.31 1.35
N GLU A 55 -2.91 36.35 0.79
CA GLU A 55 -2.61 35.09 1.42
C GLU A 55 -1.45 35.29 2.42
N ARG A 56 -1.70 35.18 3.71
CA ARG A 56 -0.65 35.19 4.73
C ARG A 56 -0.53 33.81 5.35
N SER A 57 0.62 33.21 5.18
CA SER A 57 0.98 31.95 5.84
C SER A 57 1.21 32.18 7.34
N VAL A 58 0.62 31.33 8.18
CA VAL A 58 0.82 31.35 9.63
C VAL A 58 1.16 29.95 10.09
N ARG A 59 2.42 29.72 10.46
CA ARG A 59 2.87 28.44 11.04
C ARG A 59 2.15 28.23 12.38
N GLY A 60 1.39 27.11 12.50
CA GLY A 60 0.82 26.65 13.75
C GLY A 60 -0.37 27.45 14.31
N ALA A 61 -0.99 28.33 13.54
CA ALA A 61 -2.16 29.07 13.99
C ALA A 61 -3.48 28.30 13.83
N VAL A 62 -4.39 28.48 14.78
CA VAL A 62 -5.79 28.02 14.66
C VAL A 62 -6.47 28.88 13.61
N CYS A 63 -6.89 28.29 12.52
CA CYS A 63 -7.56 28.99 11.42
C CYS A 63 -8.97 29.41 11.84
N GLN A 64 -9.31 30.68 11.61
CA GLN A 64 -10.65 31.21 11.81
C GLN A 64 -11.54 30.95 10.59
N ALA A 65 -12.85 31.15 10.72
CA ALA A 65 -13.94 30.86 9.78
C ALA A 65 -13.55 30.68 8.29
N GLN A 66 -13.77 29.48 7.74
CA GLN A 66 -13.40 28.98 6.40
C GLN A 66 -11.89 28.78 6.18
N PRO A 67 -11.28 27.82 6.92
CA PRO A 67 -9.87 27.54 6.75
C PRO A 67 -9.56 26.96 5.36
N VAL A 68 -8.48 27.50 4.77
CA VAL A 68 -7.88 26.97 3.56
C VAL A 68 -6.50 26.44 3.90
N TYR A 69 -6.17 25.26 3.40
CA TYR A 69 -4.93 24.56 3.70
C TYR A 69 -4.08 24.41 2.45
N GLN A 70 -2.78 24.57 2.59
CA GLN A 70 -1.81 24.09 1.61
C GLN A 70 -1.27 22.75 2.09
N VAL A 71 -1.48 21.71 1.29
CA VAL A 71 -0.95 20.35 1.53
C VAL A 71 -0.01 20.00 0.40
N GLY A 72 1.25 19.74 0.73
CA GLY A 72 2.24 19.25 -0.23
C GLY A 72 2.39 17.75 -0.11
N VAL A 73 2.32 17.04 -1.24
CA VAL A 73 2.75 15.65 -1.40
C VAL A 73 4.07 15.67 -2.14
N HIS A 74 5.13 15.33 -1.44
CA HIS A 74 6.51 15.42 -1.93
C HIS A 74 7.06 14.01 -2.13
N ILE A 75 7.46 13.71 -3.36
CA ILE A 75 7.98 12.39 -3.73
C ILE A 75 9.46 12.53 -4.10
N ALA A 76 10.28 11.63 -3.60
CA ALA A 76 11.71 11.58 -3.93
C ALA A 76 11.93 11.65 -5.44
N ASP A 77 12.71 12.64 -5.91
CA ASP A 77 12.97 12.79 -7.36
C ASP A 77 14.07 11.83 -7.82
N VAL A 78 13.76 10.54 -7.83
CA VAL A 78 14.64 9.48 -8.32
C VAL A 78 15.04 9.73 -9.79
N SER A 79 14.16 10.37 -10.58
CA SER A 79 14.42 10.66 -12.00
C SER A 79 15.59 11.62 -12.22
N HIS A 80 15.94 12.40 -11.21
CA HIS A 80 17.12 13.26 -11.23
C HIS A 80 18.42 12.45 -11.17
N TYR A 81 18.46 11.38 -10.39
CA TYR A 81 19.63 10.53 -10.16
C TYR A 81 19.72 9.37 -11.17
N VAL A 82 18.61 8.72 -11.46
CA VAL A 82 18.51 7.58 -12.38
C VAL A 82 18.07 8.06 -13.75
N ARG A 83 19.06 8.37 -14.60
CA ARG A 83 18.79 8.89 -15.94
C ARG A 83 18.56 7.77 -16.94
N PRO A 84 17.64 7.97 -17.92
CA PRO A 84 17.35 6.97 -18.94
C PRO A 84 18.61 6.48 -19.69
N GLY A 85 18.72 5.17 -19.89
CA GLY A 85 19.80 4.53 -20.64
C GLY A 85 21.13 4.42 -19.88
N THR A 86 21.16 4.69 -18.58
CA THR A 86 22.31 4.39 -17.72
C THR A 86 22.23 2.95 -17.24
N LYS A 87 23.37 2.35 -16.84
CA LYS A 87 23.39 0.97 -16.27
C LYS A 87 22.47 0.80 -15.07
N ILE A 88 22.38 1.85 -14.22
CA ILE A 88 21.46 1.83 -13.07
C ILE A 88 20.01 1.79 -13.56
N ASP A 89 19.66 2.54 -14.60
CA ASP A 89 18.33 2.55 -15.20
C ASP A 89 17.99 1.18 -15.83
N GLU A 90 18.95 0.58 -16.54
CA GLU A 90 18.80 -0.75 -17.14
C GLU A 90 18.56 -1.83 -16.08
N ASP A 91 19.32 -1.80 -14.98
CA ASP A 91 19.14 -2.72 -13.85
C ASP A 91 17.81 -2.49 -13.12
N ALA A 92 17.43 -1.23 -12.87
CA ALA A 92 16.16 -0.90 -12.26
C ALA A 92 14.97 -1.34 -13.14
N TYR A 93 15.05 -1.14 -14.44
CA TYR A 93 14.06 -1.61 -15.40
C TYR A 93 13.94 -3.14 -15.40
N LYS A 94 15.08 -3.84 -15.45
CA LYS A 94 15.10 -5.30 -15.42
C LYS A 94 14.45 -5.87 -14.16
N ARG A 95 14.64 -5.24 -13.00
CA ARG A 95 14.00 -5.63 -11.74
C ARG A 95 12.53 -5.24 -11.69
N GLY A 96 12.15 -4.10 -12.28
CA GLY A 96 10.80 -3.55 -12.33
C GLY A 96 10.25 -3.04 -11.00
N THR A 97 10.56 -3.73 -9.90
CA THR A 97 10.13 -3.37 -8.54
C THR A 97 11.10 -3.94 -7.48
N SER A 98 11.06 -3.40 -6.27
CA SER A 98 11.66 -4.04 -5.09
C SER A 98 10.82 -5.25 -4.66
N VAL A 99 11.44 -6.24 -4.01
CA VAL A 99 10.79 -7.46 -3.50
C VAL A 99 10.96 -7.51 -1.98
N TYR A 100 9.86 -7.66 -1.25
CA TYR A 100 9.82 -7.66 0.22
C TYR A 100 9.61 -9.07 0.74
N LEU A 101 10.70 -9.77 1.03
CA LEU A 101 10.66 -11.09 1.65
C LEU A 101 10.53 -10.95 3.17
N VAL A 102 10.16 -12.03 3.85
CA VAL A 102 9.98 -12.02 5.31
C VAL A 102 11.26 -11.61 6.06
N ASP A 103 12.43 -12.04 5.57
CA ASP A 103 13.72 -11.82 6.24
C ASP A 103 14.59 -10.73 5.62
N ARG A 104 14.23 -10.22 4.43
CA ARG A 104 15.04 -9.23 3.70
C ARG A 104 14.28 -8.51 2.61
N VAL A 105 14.80 -7.36 2.21
CA VAL A 105 14.33 -6.62 1.02
C VAL A 105 15.37 -6.78 -0.09
N ILE A 106 14.93 -7.05 -1.32
CA ILE A 106 15.73 -6.99 -2.53
C ILE A 106 15.36 -5.68 -3.23
N PRO A 107 16.16 -4.61 -3.09
CA PRO A 107 15.80 -3.30 -3.58
C PRO A 107 15.90 -3.20 -5.10
N MET A 108 15.04 -2.40 -5.73
CA MET A 108 15.08 -2.07 -7.15
C MET A 108 16.34 -1.27 -7.50
N LEU A 109 16.74 -0.36 -6.63
CA LEU A 109 17.90 0.52 -6.79
C LEU A 109 19.02 0.13 -5.82
N PRO A 110 20.28 0.49 -6.10
CA PRO A 110 21.37 0.35 -5.12
C PRO A 110 21.07 1.08 -3.81
N GLU A 111 21.48 0.50 -2.67
CA GLU A 111 21.21 1.05 -1.33
C GLU A 111 21.69 2.50 -1.14
N GLU A 112 22.81 2.91 -1.77
CA GLU A 112 23.27 4.28 -1.74
C GLU A 112 22.25 5.27 -2.34
N LEU A 113 21.39 4.81 -3.26
CA LEU A 113 20.33 5.63 -3.84
C LEU A 113 19.07 5.53 -3.01
N CYS A 114 18.59 4.31 -2.73
CA CYS A 114 17.30 4.14 -2.06
C CYS A 114 17.34 4.59 -0.59
N ASN A 115 18.40 4.27 0.17
CA ASN A 115 18.44 4.52 1.61
C ASN A 115 19.12 5.87 1.98
N ASP A 116 19.81 6.52 1.02
CA ASP A 116 20.56 7.77 1.31
C ASP A 116 20.15 8.91 0.37
N LYS A 117 20.57 8.88 -0.92
CA LYS A 117 20.42 10.04 -1.81
C LYS A 117 18.96 10.40 -2.11
N CYS A 118 18.14 9.40 -2.36
CA CYS A 118 16.73 9.61 -2.69
C CYS A 118 15.84 9.67 -1.44
N SER A 119 16.14 8.90 -0.40
CA SER A 119 15.35 8.83 0.83
C SER A 119 15.15 10.20 1.48
N LEU A 120 13.90 10.57 1.79
CA LEU A 120 13.50 11.87 2.35
C LEU A 120 13.80 11.99 3.84
N ARG A 121 15.06 11.75 4.21
CA ARG A 121 15.53 11.73 5.59
C ARG A 121 15.38 13.09 6.27
N PRO A 122 15.02 13.12 7.57
CA PRO A 122 14.81 14.37 8.30
C PRO A 122 16.09 15.18 8.44
N GLY A 123 15.95 16.51 8.39
CA GLY A 123 17.06 17.47 8.54
C GLY A 123 17.96 17.64 7.32
N GLU A 124 17.70 16.91 6.23
CA GLU A 124 18.49 16.95 4.99
C GLU A 124 17.72 17.64 3.86
N ASP A 125 18.45 18.41 3.02
CA ASP A 125 17.89 18.98 1.80
C ASP A 125 17.69 17.87 0.76
N LYS A 126 16.45 17.62 0.34
CA LYS A 126 16.08 16.57 -0.59
C LYS A 126 15.36 17.11 -1.82
N LEU A 127 15.72 16.54 -2.97
CA LEU A 127 15.10 16.88 -4.26
C LEU A 127 13.81 16.07 -4.42
N CYS A 128 12.69 16.76 -4.70
CA CYS A 128 11.39 16.13 -4.86
C CYS A 128 10.71 16.53 -6.16
N MET A 129 9.83 15.64 -6.61
CA MET A 129 8.73 15.91 -7.52
C MET A 129 7.47 16.03 -6.67
N SER A 130 6.81 17.18 -6.68
CA SER A 130 5.74 17.46 -5.71
C SER A 130 4.44 17.85 -6.37
N VAL A 131 3.34 17.45 -5.72
CA VAL A 131 2.01 17.98 -5.99
C VAL A 131 1.59 18.81 -4.78
N VAL A 132 1.46 20.10 -4.95
CA VAL A 132 1.07 21.04 -3.88
C VAL A 132 -0.38 21.44 -4.11
N PHE A 133 -1.22 21.07 -3.17
CA PHE A 133 -2.65 21.31 -3.18
C PHE A 133 -3.03 22.53 -2.33
N THR A 134 -4.01 23.30 -2.78
CA THR A 134 -4.78 24.23 -1.94
C THR A 134 -6.15 23.61 -1.75
N MET A 135 -6.54 23.35 -0.51
CA MET A 135 -7.76 22.62 -0.16
C MET A 135 -8.59 23.39 0.85
N ASP A 136 -9.92 23.25 0.77
CA ASP A 136 -10.83 23.75 1.80
C ASP A 136 -10.99 22.73 2.95
N ALA A 137 -11.75 23.11 3.98
CA ALA A 137 -12.04 22.25 5.13
C ALA A 137 -12.88 21.01 4.78
N ASP A 138 -13.54 20.99 3.62
CA ASP A 138 -14.29 19.83 3.12
C ASP A 138 -13.46 18.91 2.23
N ALA A 139 -12.13 19.08 2.27
CA ALA A 139 -11.16 18.34 1.47
C ALA A 139 -11.30 18.52 -0.06
N ARG A 140 -12.02 19.56 -0.51
CA ARG A 140 -12.12 19.88 -1.93
C ARG A 140 -10.83 20.55 -2.40
N VAL A 141 -10.27 20.05 -3.50
CA VAL A 141 -9.11 20.66 -4.13
C VAL A 141 -9.54 21.91 -4.90
N LEU A 142 -9.16 23.07 -4.39
CA LEU A 142 -9.42 24.37 -5.03
C LEU A 142 -8.41 24.65 -6.15
N LYS A 143 -7.13 24.27 -5.90
CA LYS A 143 -6.01 24.47 -6.82
C LYS A 143 -4.92 23.43 -6.55
N TYR A 144 -4.14 23.10 -7.56
CA TYR A 144 -2.94 22.30 -7.39
C TYR A 144 -1.83 22.78 -8.32
N LYS A 145 -0.58 22.41 -7.97
CA LYS A 145 0.60 22.65 -8.79
C LYS A 145 1.52 21.44 -8.75
N ILE A 146 1.88 20.92 -9.92
CA ILE A 146 2.91 19.87 -10.08
C ILE A 146 4.23 20.59 -10.38
N CYS A 147 5.26 20.38 -9.58
CA CYS A 147 6.54 21.06 -9.74
C CYS A 147 7.69 20.28 -9.08
N ARG A 148 8.91 20.59 -9.48
CA ARG A 148 10.11 20.19 -8.76
C ARG A 148 10.30 21.09 -7.55
N THR A 149 10.60 20.49 -6.42
CA THR A 149 10.84 21.19 -5.15
C THR A 149 12.14 20.73 -4.51
N VAL A 150 12.63 21.53 -3.57
CA VAL A 150 13.56 21.10 -2.54
C VAL A 150 12.84 21.22 -1.20
N ILE A 151 12.91 20.17 -0.40
CA ILE A 151 12.31 20.13 0.93
C ILE A 151 13.37 19.81 1.97
N ARG A 152 13.04 20.04 3.25
CA ARG A 152 13.75 19.54 4.41
C ARG A 152 12.73 19.02 5.39
N SER A 153 12.66 17.69 5.56
CA SER A 153 11.72 17.10 6.50
C SER A 153 12.09 17.46 7.93
N ASP A 154 11.13 17.92 8.73
CA ASP A 154 11.30 18.26 10.14
C ASP A 154 11.25 17.01 11.03
N PHE A 155 10.42 16.02 10.67
CA PHE A 155 10.18 14.81 11.46
C PHE A 155 10.10 13.55 10.60
N ARG A 156 10.54 12.45 11.18
CA ARG A 156 10.25 11.10 10.71
C ARG A 156 9.45 10.40 11.80
N LEU A 157 8.28 9.89 11.44
CA LEU A 157 7.40 9.10 12.31
C LEU A 157 7.25 7.69 11.75
N ASN A 158 7.02 6.72 12.63
CA ASN A 158 6.42 5.46 12.21
C ASN A 158 4.88 5.54 12.34
N TYR A 159 4.18 4.53 11.80
CA TYR A 159 2.72 4.51 11.79
C TYR A 159 2.12 4.51 13.20
N ASP A 160 2.74 3.82 14.16
CA ASP A 160 2.27 3.77 15.55
C ASP A 160 2.45 5.12 16.25
N GLU A 161 3.63 5.76 16.08
CA GLU A 161 3.88 7.10 16.61
C GLU A 161 2.89 8.14 16.05
N ALA A 162 2.60 8.07 14.76
CA ALA A 162 1.62 8.95 14.12
C ALA A 162 0.20 8.67 14.63
N GLN A 163 -0.17 7.39 14.80
CA GLN A 163 -1.45 6.98 15.36
C GLN A 163 -1.63 7.49 16.79
N ASP A 164 -0.62 7.38 17.64
CA ASP A 164 -0.66 7.89 19.02
C ASP A 164 -0.93 9.40 19.05
N VAL A 165 -0.28 10.17 18.17
CA VAL A 165 -0.53 11.61 18.06
C VAL A 165 -1.95 11.91 17.60
N ILE A 166 -2.48 11.16 16.63
CA ILE A 166 -3.86 11.32 16.12
C ILE A 166 -4.85 11.02 17.25
N MET A 167 -4.70 9.92 17.97
CA MET A 167 -5.59 9.50 19.06
C MET A 167 -5.55 10.46 20.25
N ALA A 168 -4.35 10.88 20.69
CA ALA A 168 -4.20 11.85 21.77
C ALA A 168 -4.87 13.20 21.45
N ASN A 169 -5.01 13.54 20.18
CA ASN A 169 -5.73 14.74 19.77
C ASN A 169 -7.24 14.57 19.86
N GLN A 170 -7.78 13.39 19.57
CA GLN A 170 -9.21 13.08 19.69
C GLN A 170 -9.67 12.99 21.16
N THR A 171 -8.84 12.45 22.06
CA THR A 171 -9.15 12.29 23.49
C THR A 171 -8.85 13.51 24.33
N GLY A 172 -8.14 14.51 23.79
CA GLY A 172 -7.72 15.70 24.54
C GLY A 172 -6.58 15.44 25.54
N GLU A 173 -5.98 14.25 25.50
CA GLU A 173 -4.88 13.87 26.40
C GLU A 173 -3.57 14.56 26.04
N THR A 174 -2.79 14.89 27.08
CA THR A 174 -1.45 15.46 26.90
C THR A 174 -0.48 14.28 26.78
N LEU A 175 0.20 14.16 25.62
CA LEU A 175 1.22 13.13 25.40
C LEU A 175 2.25 13.15 26.54
N SER A 176 2.45 12.00 27.18
CA SER A 176 3.41 11.83 28.27
C SER A 176 4.84 12.14 27.81
N ARG A 177 5.65 12.70 28.73
CA ARG A 177 6.91 13.43 28.51
C ARG A 177 8.13 12.60 28.08
N GLU A 178 8.03 11.38 27.57
CA GLU A 178 9.18 10.47 27.47
C GLU A 178 10.00 10.51 26.17
N ASN A 179 9.59 11.22 25.12
CA ASN A 179 10.43 11.41 23.92
C ASN A 179 11.08 12.80 23.88
N ARG A 180 11.93 13.12 24.88
CA ARG A 180 12.72 14.35 24.93
C ARG A 180 14.10 14.15 24.30
N ASN A 181 14.18 14.12 22.97
CA ASN A 181 15.41 14.46 22.28
C ASN A 181 15.10 15.45 21.17
N GLY A 182 15.06 16.72 21.51
CA GLY A 182 14.83 17.83 20.60
C GLY A 182 14.11 18.99 21.29
N GLY A 183 14.85 19.97 21.74
CA GLY A 183 14.35 21.08 22.56
C GLY A 183 13.56 22.17 21.83
N ASP A 184 12.52 21.81 21.07
CA ASP A 184 11.58 22.81 20.55
C ASP A 184 10.13 22.39 20.85
N THR A 185 9.53 23.06 21.84
CA THR A 185 8.12 22.87 22.19
C THR A 185 7.16 23.37 21.11
N GLY A 186 7.61 24.24 20.20
CA GLY A 186 6.83 24.77 19.06
C GLY A 186 6.60 23.71 17.97
N GLY A 187 7.60 22.88 17.63
CA GLY A 187 7.49 21.86 16.60
C GLY A 187 6.51 20.74 16.94
N LYS A 188 6.42 20.32 18.21
CA LYS A 188 5.46 19.28 18.64
C LYS A 188 3.99 19.75 18.56
N ALA A 189 3.73 20.98 18.91
CA ALA A 189 2.38 21.55 18.79
C ALA A 189 1.95 21.65 17.33
N SER A 190 2.86 22.04 16.43
CA SER A 190 2.62 22.08 14.99
C SER A 190 2.36 20.69 14.38
N LEU A 191 3.10 19.66 14.80
CA LEU A 191 2.90 18.29 14.34
C LEU A 191 1.52 17.75 14.75
N LYS A 192 1.14 17.92 16.03
CA LYS A 192 -0.17 17.49 16.55
C LYS A 192 -1.31 18.12 15.73
N GLN A 193 -1.25 19.42 15.49
CA GLN A 193 -2.28 20.13 14.72
C GLN A 193 -2.28 19.70 13.25
N ALA A 194 -1.12 19.55 12.62
CA ALA A 194 -1.01 19.12 11.23
C ALA A 194 -1.61 17.71 11.04
N LEU A 195 -1.22 16.74 11.87
CA LEU A 195 -1.75 15.36 11.79
C LEU A 195 -3.26 15.31 12.03
N ALA A 196 -3.79 16.06 13.00
CA ALA A 196 -5.23 16.11 13.26
C ALA A 196 -6.02 16.66 12.06
N THR A 197 -5.52 17.73 11.46
CA THR A 197 -6.19 18.35 10.30
C THR A 197 -6.09 17.46 9.07
N LEU A 198 -4.89 16.94 8.79
CA LEU A 198 -4.67 16.03 7.66
C LEU A 198 -5.49 14.75 7.80
N ASN A 199 -5.60 14.17 9.01
CA ASN A 199 -6.46 13.01 9.25
C ASN A 199 -7.93 13.33 8.96
N THR A 200 -8.42 14.49 9.42
CA THR A 200 -9.80 14.93 9.10
C THR A 200 -10.03 15.07 7.60
N LEU A 201 -9.07 15.64 6.86
CA LEU A 201 -9.15 15.76 5.40
C LEU A 201 -9.10 14.37 4.73
N ALA A 202 -8.21 13.48 5.18
CA ALA A 202 -8.09 12.12 4.66
C ALA A 202 -9.37 11.30 4.86
N GLN A 203 -10.01 11.40 6.04
CA GLN A 203 -11.30 10.75 6.31
C GLN A 203 -12.40 11.23 5.34
N LYS A 204 -12.42 12.52 5.01
CA LYS A 204 -13.38 13.06 4.04
C LYS A 204 -13.10 12.57 2.62
N LEU A 205 -11.81 12.52 2.19
CA LEU A 205 -11.41 11.96 0.91
C LEU A 205 -11.79 10.49 0.80
N ARG A 206 -11.54 9.70 1.87
CA ARG A 206 -11.90 8.29 1.95
C ARG A 206 -13.40 8.07 1.88
N ALA A 207 -14.18 8.85 2.62
CA ALA A 207 -15.64 8.78 2.61
C ALA A 207 -16.21 9.09 1.21
N GLU A 208 -15.68 10.10 0.52
CA GLU A 208 -16.05 10.41 -0.87
C GLU A 208 -15.72 9.25 -1.82
N ARG A 209 -14.54 8.67 -1.69
CA ARG A 209 -14.10 7.53 -2.51
C ARG A 209 -15.00 6.31 -2.32
N ILE A 210 -15.34 5.98 -1.08
CA ILE A 210 -16.25 4.87 -0.74
C ILE A 210 -17.65 5.14 -1.29
N ALA A 211 -18.16 6.35 -1.13
CA ALA A 211 -19.48 6.75 -1.67
C ALA A 211 -19.54 6.64 -3.20
N ASN A 212 -18.41 6.81 -3.89
CA ASN A 212 -18.27 6.62 -5.33
C ASN A 212 -18.09 5.15 -5.75
N GLY A 213 -18.12 4.19 -4.81
CA GLY A 213 -18.09 2.75 -5.09
C GLY A 213 -16.72 2.09 -5.00
N ALA A 214 -15.74 2.71 -4.34
CA ALA A 214 -14.46 2.06 -4.07
C ALA A 214 -14.63 0.82 -3.16
N LEU A 215 -13.84 -0.21 -3.43
CA LEU A 215 -13.81 -1.41 -2.59
C LEU A 215 -13.07 -1.11 -1.28
N THR A 216 -13.64 -1.59 -0.16
CA THR A 216 -13.11 -1.41 1.20
C THR A 216 -12.79 -2.74 1.85
N ILE A 217 -12.02 -3.58 1.18
CA ILE A 217 -11.61 -4.86 1.75
C ILE A 217 -10.26 -4.63 2.44
N GLU A 218 -10.30 -4.53 3.75
CA GLU A 218 -9.10 -4.42 4.59
C GLU A 218 -8.68 -5.83 5.02
N GLN A 219 -7.39 -6.11 4.93
CA GLN A 219 -6.81 -7.36 5.39
C GLN A 219 -5.63 -7.04 6.31
N ASP A 220 -5.57 -7.77 7.41
CA ASP A 220 -4.42 -7.71 8.29
C ASP A 220 -3.22 -8.34 7.58
N GLU A 221 -2.08 -7.72 7.70
CA GLU A 221 -0.83 -8.22 7.13
C GLU A 221 -0.13 -9.14 8.13
N MET A 222 0.18 -10.37 7.68
CA MET A 222 0.92 -11.33 8.49
C MET A 222 2.39 -10.94 8.55
N ARG A 223 2.94 -10.83 9.73
CA ARG A 223 4.34 -10.54 10.02
C ARG A 223 4.96 -11.59 10.92
N PHE A 224 6.28 -11.69 10.87
CA PHE A 224 7.07 -12.63 11.66
C PHE A 224 8.11 -11.88 12.48
N ARG A 225 8.25 -12.24 13.76
CA ARG A 225 9.45 -11.91 14.51
C ARG A 225 10.47 -13.00 14.32
N LEU A 226 11.69 -12.62 13.97
CA LEU A 226 12.78 -13.53 13.74
C LEU A 226 13.82 -13.40 14.85
N ASP A 227 14.43 -14.52 15.22
CA ASP A 227 15.60 -14.53 16.10
C ASP A 227 16.89 -14.11 15.34
N GLU A 228 18.02 -14.08 16.03
CA GLU A 228 19.33 -13.72 15.44
C GLU A 228 19.78 -14.68 14.32
N LYS A 229 19.19 -15.88 14.23
CA LYS A 229 19.49 -16.86 13.19
C LYS A 229 18.49 -16.83 12.03
N GLY A 230 17.50 -15.91 12.11
CA GLY A 230 16.45 -15.81 11.11
C GLY A 230 15.33 -16.83 11.26
N HIS A 231 15.22 -17.51 12.42
CA HIS A 231 14.12 -18.44 12.70
C HIS A 231 12.90 -17.69 13.23
N PRO A 232 11.66 -17.96 12.73
CA PRO A 232 10.46 -17.30 13.20
C PRO A 232 10.12 -17.74 14.62
N THR A 233 9.98 -16.77 15.53
CA THR A 233 9.65 -16.99 16.96
C THR A 233 8.21 -16.62 17.28
N GLU A 234 7.59 -15.74 16.47
CA GLU A 234 6.21 -15.29 16.66
C GLU A 234 5.60 -14.89 15.31
N ILE A 235 4.32 -15.19 15.16
CA ILE A 235 3.47 -14.63 14.07
C ILE A 235 2.57 -13.58 14.70
N TYR A 236 2.55 -12.38 14.12
CA TYR A 236 1.66 -11.31 14.52
C TYR A 236 1.00 -10.65 13.31
N PHE A 237 -0.03 -9.85 13.55
CA PHE A 237 -0.81 -9.21 12.48
C PHE A 237 -0.81 -7.70 12.65
N GLU A 238 -0.54 -7.01 11.55
CA GLU A 238 -0.65 -5.56 11.47
C GLU A 238 -1.92 -5.19 10.73
N SER A 239 -2.83 -4.48 11.41
CA SER A 239 -4.05 -3.94 10.81
C SER A 239 -3.83 -2.49 10.40
N PRO A 240 -4.34 -2.05 9.24
CA PRO A 240 -4.32 -0.64 8.87
C PRO A 240 -5.00 0.23 9.94
N ASN A 241 -4.37 1.34 10.29
CA ASN A 241 -4.90 2.32 11.24
C ASN A 241 -5.11 3.68 10.56
N GLU A 242 -5.59 4.70 11.31
CA GLU A 242 -5.87 6.04 10.77
C GLU A 242 -4.63 6.69 10.14
N ALA A 243 -3.43 6.44 10.67
CA ALA A 243 -2.19 6.97 10.09
C ALA A 243 -1.89 6.34 8.71
N HIS A 244 -2.17 5.04 8.53
CA HIS A 244 -2.09 4.39 7.22
C HIS A 244 -3.08 5.01 6.23
N HIS A 245 -4.34 5.19 6.65
CA HIS A 245 -5.37 5.81 5.81
C HIS A 245 -5.04 7.25 5.45
N LEU A 246 -4.43 8.01 6.37
CA LEU A 246 -3.99 9.38 6.11
C LEU A 246 -3.00 9.42 4.95
N ILE A 247 -1.94 8.63 5.01
CA ILE A 247 -0.92 8.57 3.95
C ILE A 247 -1.54 8.03 2.66
N GLU A 248 -2.30 6.92 2.71
CA GLU A 248 -2.98 6.33 1.56
C GLU A 248 -3.78 7.38 0.79
N GLU A 249 -4.67 8.13 1.44
CA GLU A 249 -5.58 9.05 0.76
C GLU A 249 -4.85 10.22 0.09
N PHE A 250 -3.78 10.76 0.70
CA PHE A 250 -2.97 11.80 0.06
C PHE A 250 -2.12 11.26 -1.10
N MET A 251 -1.61 10.01 -1.00
CA MET A 251 -0.93 9.36 -2.11
C MET A 251 -1.91 9.06 -3.26
N LEU A 252 -3.11 8.58 -2.97
CA LEU A 252 -4.19 8.40 -3.95
C LEU A 252 -4.58 9.72 -4.63
N LEU A 253 -4.70 10.80 -3.85
CA LEU A 253 -5.00 12.14 -4.36
C LEU A 253 -3.91 12.63 -5.33
N ALA A 254 -2.64 12.48 -4.98
CA ALA A 254 -1.52 12.84 -5.84
C ALA A 254 -1.50 12.00 -7.13
N ASN A 255 -1.62 10.69 -7.01
CA ASN A 255 -1.64 9.75 -8.13
C ASN A 255 -2.76 10.06 -9.13
N ARG A 256 -4.01 10.23 -8.67
CA ARG A 256 -5.15 10.57 -9.55
C ARG A 256 -4.99 11.94 -10.20
N THR A 257 -4.42 12.91 -9.48
CA THR A 257 -4.20 14.27 -9.99
C THR A 257 -3.16 14.28 -11.09
N VAL A 258 -2.03 13.59 -10.90
CA VAL A 258 -0.98 13.44 -11.91
C VAL A 258 -1.53 12.71 -13.14
N ALA A 259 -2.25 11.59 -12.97
CA ALA A 259 -2.83 10.84 -14.08
C ALA A 259 -3.75 11.72 -14.96
N LYS A 260 -4.62 12.51 -14.33
CA LYS A 260 -5.55 13.40 -15.02
C LYS A 260 -4.85 14.59 -15.68
N ALA A 261 -3.89 15.21 -15.00
CA ALA A 261 -3.22 16.41 -15.49
C ALA A 261 -2.24 16.13 -16.63
N VAL A 262 -1.55 14.98 -16.58
CA VAL A 262 -0.44 14.66 -17.48
C VAL A 262 -0.86 13.75 -18.62
N GLY A 263 -1.69 12.75 -18.34
CA GLY A 263 -2.04 11.67 -19.28
C GLY A 263 -3.08 12.06 -20.33
N SER A 264 -3.81 13.17 -20.15
CA SER A 264 -4.89 13.54 -21.08
C SER A 264 -4.37 13.80 -22.50
N GLY A 265 -4.77 12.94 -23.46
CA GLY A 265 -4.44 13.07 -24.89
C GLY A 265 -2.99 12.74 -25.28
N ARG A 266 -2.20 12.17 -24.38
CA ARG A 266 -0.77 11.87 -24.58
C ARG A 266 -0.43 10.42 -24.23
N PRO A 267 0.64 9.81 -24.79
CA PRO A 267 1.15 8.55 -24.28
C PRO A 267 1.54 8.69 -22.81
N PHE A 268 0.94 7.87 -21.95
CA PHE A 268 1.14 7.96 -20.50
C PHE A 268 1.02 6.58 -19.86
N VAL A 269 1.60 6.38 -18.70
CA VAL A 269 1.54 5.13 -17.93
C VAL A 269 0.41 5.25 -16.91
N TYR A 270 -0.63 4.46 -17.09
CA TYR A 270 -1.74 4.33 -16.14
C TYR A 270 -1.60 3.06 -15.33
N ARG A 271 -2.14 3.07 -14.12
CA ARG A 271 -2.46 1.88 -13.35
C ARG A 271 -3.94 1.60 -13.54
N VAL A 272 -4.25 0.55 -14.25
CA VAL A 272 -5.63 0.23 -14.63
C VAL A 272 -6.12 -1.02 -13.92
N HIS A 273 -7.40 -1.05 -13.60
CA HIS A 273 -8.07 -2.18 -12.97
C HIS A 273 -9.43 -2.36 -13.63
N ASP A 274 -9.57 -3.45 -14.37
CA ASP A 274 -10.78 -3.76 -15.12
C ASP A 274 -11.93 -4.19 -14.19
N LEU A 275 -13.12 -4.27 -14.74
CA LEU A 275 -14.29 -4.79 -14.05
C LEU A 275 -14.05 -6.24 -13.59
N PRO A 276 -14.63 -6.65 -12.46
CA PRO A 276 -14.56 -8.04 -12.01
C PRO A 276 -15.23 -8.96 -13.03
N ASN A 277 -14.83 -10.23 -13.03
CA ASN A 277 -15.52 -11.25 -13.80
C ASN A 277 -16.97 -11.37 -13.29
N GLY A 278 -17.94 -10.96 -14.14
CA GLY A 278 -19.35 -10.88 -13.78
C GLY A 278 -19.94 -12.24 -13.39
N GLU A 279 -19.54 -13.33 -14.08
CA GLU A 279 -20.01 -14.68 -13.80
C GLU A 279 -19.54 -15.14 -12.39
N LYS A 280 -18.22 -14.98 -12.11
CA LYS A 280 -17.67 -15.32 -10.79
C LYS A 280 -18.28 -14.48 -9.67
N LEU A 281 -18.56 -13.21 -9.91
CA LEU A 281 -19.20 -12.36 -8.91
C LEU A 281 -20.64 -12.79 -8.61
N GLU A 282 -21.40 -13.20 -9.61
CA GLU A 282 -22.74 -13.78 -9.42
C GLU A 282 -22.68 -15.13 -8.68
N GLU A 283 -21.66 -15.96 -8.95
CA GLU A 283 -21.42 -17.18 -8.18
C GLU A 283 -21.17 -16.90 -6.69
N VAL A 284 -20.33 -15.90 -6.39
CA VAL A 284 -20.07 -15.46 -5.00
C VAL A 284 -21.36 -14.97 -4.32
N LYS A 285 -22.17 -14.16 -5.02
CA LYS A 285 -23.47 -13.70 -4.50
C LYS A 285 -24.46 -14.86 -4.28
N ALA A 286 -24.49 -15.81 -5.19
CA ALA A 286 -25.33 -17.01 -5.06
C ALA A 286 -24.88 -17.89 -3.88
N PHE A 287 -23.56 -18.07 -3.72
CA PHE A 287 -22.97 -18.77 -2.58
C PHE A 287 -23.31 -18.08 -1.25
N LYS A 288 -23.12 -16.77 -1.14
CA LYS A 288 -23.53 -15.99 0.05
C LYS A 288 -25.01 -16.16 0.39
N ARG A 289 -25.91 -16.08 -0.60
CA ARG A 289 -27.36 -16.27 -0.40
C ARG A 289 -27.68 -17.67 0.10
N LYS A 290 -27.00 -18.69 -0.42
CA LYS A 290 -27.24 -20.09 -0.06
C LYS A 290 -26.74 -20.44 1.35
N MET A 291 -25.55 -19.95 1.69
CA MET A 291 -24.90 -20.27 2.96
C MET A 291 -25.39 -19.39 4.12
N GLY A 292 -25.89 -18.19 3.82
CA GLY A 292 -26.41 -17.26 4.84
C GLY A 292 -25.36 -16.92 5.90
N SER A 293 -25.74 -17.09 7.17
CA SER A 293 -24.85 -16.80 8.33
C SER A 293 -23.79 -17.88 8.60
N ARG A 294 -23.77 -18.98 7.83
CA ARG A 294 -22.77 -20.05 7.99
C ARG A 294 -21.40 -19.67 7.44
N VAL A 295 -21.34 -18.66 6.59
CA VAL A 295 -20.09 -18.18 5.96
C VAL A 295 -19.71 -16.85 6.57
N THR A 296 -18.43 -16.73 6.97
CA THR A 296 -17.89 -15.50 7.52
C THR A 296 -17.75 -14.41 6.44
N GLN A 297 -17.76 -13.15 6.86
CA GLN A 297 -17.51 -12.04 5.92
C GLN A 297 -16.13 -12.19 5.26
N GLN A 298 -15.12 -12.64 6.00
CA GLN A 298 -13.77 -12.90 5.48
C GLN A 298 -13.75 -13.88 4.30
N THR A 299 -14.53 -14.98 4.38
CA THR A 299 -14.67 -15.94 3.26
C THR A 299 -15.29 -15.28 2.03
N ILE A 300 -16.31 -14.44 2.22
CA ILE A 300 -16.96 -13.71 1.12
C ILE A 300 -15.99 -12.71 0.50
N ASP A 301 -15.22 -12.00 1.32
CA ASP A 301 -14.22 -11.03 0.86
C ASP A 301 -13.11 -11.72 0.06
N LEU A 302 -12.63 -12.88 0.53
CA LEU A 302 -11.67 -13.71 -0.20
C LEU A 302 -12.18 -14.14 -1.58
N LEU A 303 -13.43 -14.65 -1.65
CA LEU A 303 -14.04 -15.02 -2.93
C LEU A 303 -14.25 -13.79 -3.83
N THR A 304 -14.63 -12.66 -3.26
CA THR A 304 -14.80 -11.40 -3.99
C THR A 304 -13.46 -10.92 -4.58
N ILE A 305 -12.38 -10.99 -3.81
CA ILE A 305 -11.02 -10.68 -4.30
C ILE A 305 -10.64 -11.62 -5.45
N ARG A 306 -10.89 -12.91 -5.32
CA ARG A 306 -10.60 -13.91 -6.38
C ARG A 306 -11.41 -13.69 -7.67
N ALA A 307 -12.55 -13.01 -7.59
CA ALA A 307 -13.36 -12.63 -8.74
C ALA A 307 -12.89 -11.34 -9.43
N GLN A 308 -12.01 -10.55 -8.78
CA GLN A 308 -11.46 -9.32 -9.36
C GLN A 308 -10.48 -9.62 -10.49
N ALA A 309 -10.43 -8.71 -11.47
CA ALA A 309 -9.31 -8.65 -12.40
C ALA A 309 -8.04 -8.23 -11.64
N LYS A 310 -6.87 -8.53 -12.18
CA LYS A 310 -5.62 -7.97 -11.64
C LYS A 310 -5.42 -6.56 -12.20
N ALA A 311 -5.03 -5.62 -11.32
CA ALA A 311 -4.57 -4.33 -11.79
C ALA A 311 -3.24 -4.48 -12.54
N VAL A 312 -3.06 -3.73 -13.62
CA VAL A 312 -1.86 -3.77 -14.47
C VAL A 312 -1.44 -2.36 -14.87
N TYR A 313 -0.21 -2.20 -15.36
CA TYR A 313 0.21 -0.97 -16.02
C TYR A 313 -0.14 -1.03 -17.50
N SER A 314 -0.63 0.07 -18.06
CA SER A 314 -0.96 0.18 -19.47
C SER A 314 -0.96 1.64 -19.94
N THR A 315 -0.75 1.86 -21.22
CA THR A 315 -0.92 3.18 -21.86
C THR A 315 -2.37 3.45 -22.25
N TYR A 316 -3.25 2.48 -22.09
CA TYR A 316 -4.70 2.58 -22.36
C TYR A 316 -5.45 2.76 -21.06
N ASN A 317 -6.01 3.95 -20.87
CA ASN A 317 -6.78 4.25 -19.67
C ASN A 317 -8.19 3.64 -19.73
N ILE A 318 -8.45 2.65 -18.91
CA ILE A 318 -9.80 2.08 -18.69
C ILE A 318 -10.34 2.42 -17.30
N GLY A 319 -9.62 3.26 -16.53
CA GLY A 319 -9.92 3.56 -15.13
C GLY A 319 -9.40 2.50 -14.17
N HIS A 320 -9.73 2.67 -12.90
CA HIS A 320 -9.36 1.75 -11.83
C HIS A 320 -10.59 1.38 -11.01
N TYR A 321 -11.21 0.24 -11.34
CA TYR A 321 -12.48 -0.20 -10.74
C TYR A 321 -12.42 -0.23 -9.21
N GLY A 322 -11.44 -0.92 -8.63
CA GLY A 322 -11.35 -1.09 -7.17
C GLY A 322 -11.22 0.22 -6.38
N LEU A 323 -10.67 1.29 -7.01
CA LEU A 323 -10.55 2.62 -6.39
C LEU A 323 -11.66 3.59 -6.80
N ALA A 324 -12.55 3.19 -7.72
CA ALA A 324 -13.57 4.05 -8.33
C ALA A 324 -12.99 5.31 -8.99
N PHE A 325 -11.80 5.21 -9.60
CA PHE A 325 -11.15 6.31 -10.29
C PHE A 325 -11.22 6.18 -11.81
N SER A 326 -11.56 7.26 -12.50
CA SER A 326 -11.53 7.32 -13.97
C SER A 326 -10.11 7.45 -14.54
N HIS A 327 -9.18 7.98 -13.78
CA HIS A 327 -7.77 8.14 -14.13
C HIS A 327 -6.93 7.82 -12.91
N TYR A 328 -5.98 6.91 -13.04
CA TYR A 328 -5.09 6.56 -11.95
C TYR A 328 -3.72 6.16 -12.50
N THR A 329 -2.68 6.49 -11.77
CA THR A 329 -1.30 6.09 -12.04
C THR A 329 -0.58 5.83 -10.72
N HIS A 330 0.56 5.21 -10.77
CA HIS A 330 1.51 5.20 -9.68
C HIS A 330 2.57 6.28 -9.91
N PHE A 331 2.74 7.15 -8.95
CA PHE A 331 3.68 8.28 -8.99
C PHE A 331 4.46 8.42 -7.68
N THR A 332 3.94 7.83 -6.59
CA THR A 332 4.34 8.15 -5.21
C THR A 332 5.44 7.25 -4.64
N SER A 333 5.96 6.26 -5.40
CA SER A 333 7.00 5.36 -4.88
C SER A 333 8.08 5.02 -5.92
N PRO A 334 8.83 6.01 -6.46
CA PRO A 334 9.81 5.79 -7.53
C PRO A 334 11.11 5.09 -7.06
N ILE A 335 11.39 5.04 -5.74
CA ILE A 335 12.53 4.30 -5.20
C ILE A 335 12.34 2.79 -5.41
N ARG A 336 11.10 2.31 -5.26
CA ARG A 336 10.78 0.89 -5.25
C ARG A 336 9.92 0.40 -6.41
N ARG A 337 9.41 1.29 -7.29
CA ARG A 337 8.62 0.91 -8.47
C ARG A 337 9.08 1.64 -9.72
N TYR A 338 9.49 0.91 -10.74
CA TYR A 338 9.95 1.49 -12.00
C TYR A 338 8.86 2.26 -12.77
N PRO A 339 7.57 1.84 -12.79
CA PRO A 339 6.50 2.64 -13.40
C PRO A 339 6.39 4.07 -12.84
N ASP A 340 6.57 4.25 -11.53
CA ASP A 340 6.59 5.59 -10.90
C ASP A 340 7.73 6.45 -11.46
N LEU A 341 8.91 5.86 -11.62
CA LEU A 341 10.06 6.54 -12.25
C LEU A 341 9.75 6.91 -13.71
N MET A 342 9.06 6.04 -14.45
CA MET A 342 8.59 6.37 -15.81
C MET A 342 7.62 7.55 -15.79
N VAL A 343 6.67 7.56 -14.85
CA VAL A 343 5.71 8.67 -14.69
C VAL A 343 6.41 9.97 -14.33
N HIS A 344 7.39 9.97 -13.43
CA HIS A 344 8.22 11.15 -13.10
C HIS A 344 8.89 11.74 -14.35
N ARG A 345 9.46 10.90 -15.21
CA ARG A 345 10.06 11.31 -16.47
C ARG A 345 9.06 11.90 -17.46
N LEU A 346 7.83 11.35 -17.50
CA LEU A 346 6.76 11.89 -18.33
C LEU A 346 6.24 13.23 -17.79
N VAL A 347 6.11 13.38 -16.46
CA VAL A 347 5.80 14.66 -15.81
C VAL A 347 6.84 15.71 -16.16
N GLU A 348 8.13 15.37 -16.06
CA GLU A 348 9.22 16.27 -16.47
C GLU A 348 9.06 16.72 -17.92
N LYS A 349 8.82 15.78 -18.84
CA LYS A 349 8.69 16.09 -20.26
C LYS A 349 7.48 16.97 -20.54
N TYR A 350 6.30 16.54 -20.10
CA TYR A 350 5.06 17.17 -20.51
C TYR A 350 4.71 18.45 -19.77
N ILE A 351 5.01 18.51 -18.47
CA ILE A 351 4.60 19.64 -17.61
C ILE A 351 5.73 20.63 -17.38
N LEU A 352 6.94 20.14 -17.09
CA LEU A 352 8.03 21.02 -16.67
C LEU A 352 8.82 21.57 -17.84
N THR A 353 8.98 20.80 -18.92
CA THR A 353 9.77 21.22 -20.09
C THR A 353 8.95 21.45 -21.35
N GLY A 354 7.68 21.04 -21.39
CA GLY A 354 6.79 21.16 -22.55
C GLY A 354 7.22 20.33 -23.75
N LYS A 355 8.05 19.30 -23.54
CA LYS A 355 8.59 18.46 -24.62
C LYS A 355 7.78 17.17 -24.76
N PRO A 356 7.67 16.61 -25.99
CA PRO A 356 7.00 15.31 -26.17
C PRO A 356 7.79 14.16 -25.52
N CYS A 357 7.09 13.04 -25.27
CA CYS A 357 7.75 11.78 -24.89
C CYS A 357 8.68 11.32 -26.02
N PRO A 358 9.89 10.87 -25.72
CA PRO A 358 10.80 10.32 -26.75
C PRO A 358 10.41 8.90 -27.19
N LEU A 359 9.51 8.21 -26.47
CA LEU A 359 9.04 6.87 -26.77
C LEU A 359 7.70 6.94 -27.49
N THR A 360 7.45 6.00 -28.40
CA THR A 360 6.13 5.76 -28.97
C THR A 360 5.20 5.18 -27.92
N ARG A 361 3.90 5.12 -28.23
CA ARG A 361 2.93 4.48 -27.32
C ARG A 361 3.20 2.99 -27.17
N GLU A 362 3.57 2.33 -28.25
CA GLU A 362 3.89 0.91 -28.31
C GLU A 362 5.11 0.58 -27.44
N GLU A 363 6.21 1.33 -27.61
CA GLU A 363 7.40 1.16 -26.75
C GLU A 363 7.12 1.40 -25.27
N LEU A 364 6.21 2.33 -24.96
CA LEU A 364 5.80 2.60 -23.59
C LEU A 364 4.89 1.48 -23.06
N GLU A 365 4.02 0.90 -23.91
CA GLU A 365 3.17 -0.24 -23.57
C GLU A 365 3.98 -1.49 -23.26
N ASP A 366 5.01 -1.79 -24.08
CA ASP A 366 5.93 -2.92 -23.83
C ASP A 366 6.58 -2.79 -22.45
N LYS A 367 6.97 -1.56 -22.05
CA LYS A 367 7.50 -1.30 -20.72
C LYS A 367 6.46 -1.50 -19.61
N CYS A 368 5.20 -1.13 -19.85
CA CYS A 368 4.11 -1.35 -18.91
C CYS A 368 3.86 -2.86 -18.70
N GLN A 369 3.86 -3.64 -19.77
CA GLN A 369 3.70 -5.09 -19.72
C GLN A 369 4.84 -5.76 -18.95
N HIS A 370 6.09 -5.37 -19.24
CA HIS A 370 7.26 -5.84 -18.47
C HIS A 370 7.15 -5.53 -16.99
N CYS A 371 6.84 -4.30 -16.61
CA CYS A 371 6.68 -3.90 -15.21
C CYS A 371 5.54 -4.66 -14.52
N SER A 372 4.44 -4.92 -15.23
CA SER A 372 3.32 -5.72 -14.69
C SER A 372 3.72 -7.17 -14.46
N ALA A 373 4.56 -7.76 -15.33
CA ALA A 373 5.11 -9.09 -15.14
C ALA A 373 6.05 -9.14 -13.93
N CYS A 374 6.99 -8.20 -13.81
CA CYS A 374 7.90 -8.11 -12.67
C CYS A 374 7.14 -7.96 -11.34
N GLU A 375 6.09 -7.15 -11.30
CA GLU A 375 5.23 -6.99 -10.11
C GLU A 375 4.55 -8.31 -9.72
N GLN A 376 4.07 -9.08 -10.70
CA GLN A 376 3.43 -10.37 -10.44
C GLN A 376 4.44 -11.40 -9.91
N GLU A 377 5.66 -11.41 -10.46
CA GLU A 377 6.75 -12.27 -9.97
C GLU A 377 7.18 -11.88 -8.55
N ALA A 378 7.33 -10.58 -8.27
CA ALA A 378 7.64 -10.09 -6.93
C ALA A 378 6.57 -10.49 -5.93
N ALA A 379 5.29 -10.25 -6.24
CA ALA A 379 4.18 -10.63 -5.37
C ALA A 379 4.07 -12.16 -5.18
N GLN A 380 4.50 -12.96 -6.16
CA GLN A 380 4.57 -14.42 -5.99
C GLN A 380 5.72 -14.80 -5.04
N ALA A 381 6.90 -14.20 -5.20
CA ALA A 381 8.05 -14.45 -4.32
C ALA A 381 7.75 -14.05 -2.86
N GLU A 382 7.05 -12.92 -2.64
CA GLU A 382 6.59 -12.50 -1.31
C GLU A 382 5.65 -13.52 -0.68
N ARG A 383 4.65 -14.01 -1.43
CA ARG A 383 3.74 -15.08 -0.95
C ARG A 383 4.47 -16.38 -0.65
N ASP A 384 5.42 -16.77 -1.51
CA ASP A 384 6.18 -17.99 -1.31
C ASP A 384 7.11 -17.87 -0.10
N SER A 385 7.67 -16.68 0.15
CA SER A 385 8.44 -16.39 1.36
C SER A 385 7.57 -16.53 2.62
N ILE A 386 6.36 -15.96 2.63
CA ILE A 386 5.41 -16.10 3.75
C ILE A 386 5.10 -17.58 4.00
N LYS A 387 4.79 -18.36 2.96
CA LYS A 387 4.52 -19.80 3.07
C LYS A 387 5.70 -20.58 3.62
N LEU A 388 6.91 -20.24 3.19
CA LEU A 388 8.13 -20.85 3.72
C LEU A 388 8.24 -20.60 5.23
N PHE A 389 8.08 -19.36 5.67
CA PHE A 389 8.18 -19.02 7.09
C PHE A 389 7.03 -19.60 7.91
N GLN A 390 5.83 -19.73 7.35
CA GLN A 390 4.74 -20.50 7.97
C GLN A 390 5.13 -21.98 8.16
N ALA A 391 5.71 -22.61 7.14
CA ALA A 391 6.13 -24.01 7.23
C ALA A 391 7.27 -24.21 8.25
N ILE A 392 8.22 -23.28 8.34
CA ILE A 392 9.29 -23.29 9.34
C ILE A 392 8.69 -23.19 10.74
N TRP A 393 7.80 -22.21 10.98
CA TRP A 393 7.15 -21.99 12.28
C TRP A 393 6.28 -23.19 12.68
N MET A 394 5.46 -23.71 11.75
CA MET A 394 4.61 -24.90 12.00
C MET A 394 5.39 -26.18 12.23
N ASN A 395 6.64 -26.27 11.76
CA ASN A 395 7.49 -27.44 12.03
C ASN A 395 7.78 -27.63 13.51
N ASP A 396 7.83 -26.55 14.28
CA ASP A 396 8.02 -26.60 15.74
C ASP A 396 6.73 -26.98 16.50
N HIS A 397 5.59 -26.98 15.80
CA HIS A 397 4.25 -27.28 16.35
C HIS A 397 3.71 -28.66 15.88
N ILE A 398 4.58 -29.52 15.33
CA ILE A 398 4.17 -30.88 14.89
C ILE A 398 3.58 -31.66 16.06
N GLY A 399 2.40 -32.23 15.86
CA GLY A 399 1.65 -32.99 16.86
C GLY A 399 0.62 -32.20 17.63
N GLU A 400 0.62 -30.88 17.56
CA GLU A 400 -0.39 -30.03 18.20
C GLU A 400 -1.74 -30.10 17.49
N ILE A 401 -2.80 -29.97 18.28
CA ILE A 401 -4.19 -29.95 17.82
C ILE A 401 -4.71 -28.52 17.91
N LEU A 402 -5.09 -27.96 16.76
CA LEU A 402 -5.40 -26.54 16.63
C LEU A 402 -6.75 -26.35 15.91
N PRO A 403 -7.54 -25.34 16.31
CA PRO A 403 -8.76 -24.97 15.61
C PRO A 403 -8.44 -24.17 14.35
N GLY A 404 -9.33 -24.28 13.36
CA GLY A 404 -9.24 -23.53 12.12
C GLY A 404 -10.52 -23.65 11.31
N HIS A 405 -10.51 -23.11 10.12
CA HIS A 405 -11.62 -23.17 9.19
C HIS A 405 -11.15 -23.55 7.79
N ILE A 406 -12.03 -24.12 7.00
CA ILE A 406 -11.73 -24.53 5.62
C ILE A 406 -11.58 -23.27 4.76
N SER A 407 -10.39 -23.04 4.24
CA SER A 407 -10.01 -21.89 3.39
C SER A 407 -10.05 -22.19 1.90
N GLY A 408 -10.09 -23.47 1.53
CA GLY A 408 -10.18 -23.91 0.14
C GLY A 408 -10.57 -25.37 0.03
N VAL A 409 -11.29 -25.73 -1.04
CA VAL A 409 -11.70 -27.12 -1.30
C VAL A 409 -11.29 -27.50 -2.71
N THR A 410 -10.71 -28.67 -2.87
CA THR A 410 -10.23 -29.22 -4.14
C THR A 410 -10.61 -30.70 -4.25
N GLU A 411 -10.36 -31.31 -5.41
CA GLU A 411 -10.62 -32.74 -5.64
C GLU A 411 -9.70 -33.67 -4.80
N PHE A 412 -8.53 -33.17 -4.40
CA PHE A 412 -7.54 -33.96 -3.64
C PHE A 412 -7.57 -33.71 -2.12
N GLY A 413 -8.49 -32.85 -1.65
CA GLY A 413 -8.63 -32.52 -0.23
C GLY A 413 -9.13 -31.11 0.00
N PHE A 414 -8.95 -30.62 1.23
CA PHE A 414 -9.26 -29.23 1.56
C PHE A 414 -8.13 -28.57 2.35
N PHE A 415 -7.98 -27.28 2.13
CA PHE A 415 -7.07 -26.44 2.88
C PHE A 415 -7.74 -25.93 4.14
N VAL A 416 -7.01 -25.89 5.24
CA VAL A 416 -7.43 -25.33 6.52
C VAL A 416 -6.52 -24.19 6.87
N GLN A 417 -7.12 -23.05 7.17
CA GLN A 417 -6.42 -21.91 7.78
C GLN A 417 -6.68 -21.94 9.29
N LEU A 418 -5.61 -21.95 10.07
CA LEU A 418 -5.70 -21.93 11.53
C LEU A 418 -6.21 -20.56 12.02
N ASP A 419 -7.01 -20.55 13.08
CA ASP A 419 -7.70 -19.34 13.54
C ASP A 419 -6.73 -18.32 14.13
N GLU A 420 -5.73 -18.76 14.91
CA GLU A 420 -4.80 -17.87 15.60
C GLU A 420 -3.62 -17.46 14.72
N SER A 421 -2.90 -18.44 14.16
CA SER A 421 -1.68 -18.18 13.38
C SER A 421 -1.95 -17.84 11.91
N ARG A 422 -3.18 -18.12 11.42
CA ARG A 422 -3.56 -18.05 9.99
C ARG A 422 -2.65 -18.86 9.06
N CYS A 423 -1.85 -19.79 9.60
CA CYS A 423 -1.11 -20.74 8.78
C CYS A 423 -2.06 -21.64 8.02
N GLU A 424 -1.75 -21.88 6.74
CA GLU A 424 -2.60 -22.70 5.88
C GLU A 424 -1.92 -24.04 5.57
N GLY A 425 -2.66 -25.14 5.76
CA GLY A 425 -2.19 -26.49 5.45
C GLY A 425 -3.26 -27.35 4.81
N LEU A 426 -2.83 -28.47 4.19
CA LEU A 426 -3.69 -29.39 3.46
C LEU A 426 -4.11 -30.57 4.34
N VAL A 427 -5.42 -30.84 4.40
CA VAL A 427 -5.97 -32.15 4.78
C VAL A 427 -6.23 -32.92 3.49
N HIS A 428 -5.33 -33.88 3.19
CA HIS A 428 -5.46 -34.67 1.98
C HIS A 428 -6.67 -35.62 2.05
N ILE A 429 -7.31 -35.86 0.94
CA ILE A 429 -8.56 -36.67 0.85
C ILE A 429 -8.40 -38.08 1.43
N SER A 430 -7.20 -38.67 1.33
CA SER A 430 -6.92 -39.98 1.96
C SER A 430 -6.90 -39.98 3.49
N ASN A 431 -6.88 -38.80 4.11
CA ASN A 431 -6.87 -38.61 5.57
C ASN A 431 -8.23 -38.14 6.08
N ILE A 432 -9.25 -38.10 5.19
CA ILE A 432 -10.62 -37.73 5.52
C ILE A 432 -11.46 -39.03 5.63
N GLY A 433 -12.20 -39.20 6.72
CA GLY A 433 -13.16 -40.30 6.89
C GLY A 433 -12.53 -41.67 7.17
N PHE A 434 -13.26 -42.73 6.80
CA PHE A 434 -12.90 -44.13 7.05
C PHE A 434 -12.49 -44.85 5.75
N PRO A 435 -11.69 -45.93 5.85
CA PRO A 435 -11.38 -46.76 4.70
C PRO A 435 -12.65 -47.28 3.99
N GLY A 436 -12.76 -46.99 2.69
CA GLY A 436 -13.88 -47.41 1.86
C GLY A 436 -14.91 -46.31 1.58
N GLU A 437 -14.79 -45.14 2.19
CA GLU A 437 -15.59 -43.98 1.85
C GLU A 437 -15.11 -43.32 0.58
N THR A 438 -16.07 -42.88 -0.27
CA THR A 438 -15.79 -42.17 -1.56
C THR A 438 -16.20 -40.72 -1.41
N TRP A 439 -15.21 -39.84 -1.60
CA TRP A 439 -15.41 -38.39 -1.52
C TRP A 439 -15.51 -37.78 -2.91
N GLN A 440 -16.52 -36.95 -3.14
CA GLN A 440 -16.77 -36.25 -4.39
C GLN A 440 -16.64 -34.76 -4.21
N TYR A 441 -15.91 -34.11 -5.13
CA TYR A 441 -15.76 -32.65 -5.16
C TYR A 441 -16.94 -32.00 -5.86
N ASP A 442 -17.66 -31.15 -5.15
CA ASP A 442 -18.74 -30.30 -5.64
C ASP A 442 -18.23 -28.86 -5.79
N GLU A 443 -17.68 -28.56 -6.96
CA GLU A 443 -17.06 -27.27 -7.28
C GLU A 443 -18.02 -26.09 -7.09
N LYS A 444 -19.28 -26.25 -7.55
CA LYS A 444 -20.32 -25.21 -7.46
C LYS A 444 -20.68 -24.81 -6.05
N ASN A 445 -20.49 -25.71 -5.10
CA ASN A 445 -20.80 -25.49 -3.70
C ASN A 445 -19.56 -25.42 -2.81
N TYR A 446 -18.37 -25.42 -3.40
CA TYR A 446 -17.07 -25.36 -2.69
C TYR A 446 -17.01 -26.37 -1.54
N ARG A 447 -17.31 -27.66 -1.82
CA ARG A 447 -17.34 -28.71 -0.78
C ARG A 447 -16.90 -30.08 -1.28
N LEU A 448 -16.42 -30.91 -0.33
CA LEU A 448 -16.29 -32.36 -0.50
C LEU A 448 -17.49 -33.03 0.16
N VAL A 449 -18.07 -34.01 -0.51
CA VAL A 449 -19.25 -34.77 -0.01
C VAL A 449 -18.91 -36.26 -0.04
N CYS A 450 -19.14 -36.96 1.08
CA CYS A 450 -19.06 -38.40 1.14
C CYS A 450 -20.31 -39.02 0.51
N ALA A 451 -20.09 -39.96 -0.43
CA ALA A 451 -21.18 -40.60 -1.16
C ALA A 451 -22.02 -41.54 -0.24
N GLU A 452 -21.39 -42.16 0.76
CA GLU A 452 -21.97 -43.20 1.59
C GLU A 452 -22.83 -42.65 2.76
N ASN A 453 -22.34 -41.55 3.39
CA ASN A 453 -22.97 -41.02 4.61
C ASN A 453 -23.47 -39.58 4.50
N HIS A 454 -23.25 -38.93 3.33
CA HIS A 454 -23.58 -37.54 3.03
C HIS A 454 -22.88 -36.49 3.93
N LEU A 455 -21.86 -36.90 4.68
CA LEU A 455 -21.01 -35.96 5.40
C LEU A 455 -20.36 -35.00 4.40
N SER A 456 -20.26 -33.73 4.74
CA SER A 456 -19.66 -32.74 3.84
C SER A 456 -18.74 -31.80 4.59
N TYR A 457 -17.66 -31.40 3.91
CA TYR A 457 -16.73 -30.36 4.33
C TYR A 457 -16.82 -29.21 3.33
N THR A 458 -17.32 -28.08 3.79
CA THR A 458 -17.61 -26.91 2.94
C THR A 458 -16.66 -25.76 3.26
N LEU A 459 -16.36 -24.95 2.29
CA LEU A 459 -15.59 -23.71 2.48
C LEU A 459 -16.19 -22.88 3.62
N GLY A 460 -15.36 -22.49 4.60
CA GLY A 460 -15.74 -21.75 5.80
C GLY A 460 -16.17 -22.62 6.99
N ASP A 461 -16.33 -23.93 6.84
CA ASP A 461 -16.68 -24.80 7.97
C ASP A 461 -15.55 -24.79 9.01
N PRO A 462 -15.88 -24.71 10.33
CA PRO A 462 -14.90 -24.85 11.39
C PRO A 462 -14.44 -26.31 11.50
N VAL A 463 -13.15 -26.51 11.65
CA VAL A 463 -12.53 -27.82 11.80
C VAL A 463 -11.42 -27.77 12.85
N THR A 464 -11.16 -28.89 13.51
CA THR A 464 -9.99 -29.06 14.37
C THR A 464 -9.03 -30.02 13.69
N VAL A 465 -7.78 -29.58 13.55
CA VAL A 465 -6.75 -30.33 12.84
C VAL A 465 -5.53 -30.56 13.73
N LYS A 466 -4.83 -31.65 13.48
CA LYS A 466 -3.52 -31.92 14.07
C LYS A 466 -2.44 -31.69 13.04
N VAL A 467 -1.38 -31.00 13.43
CA VAL A 467 -0.18 -30.80 12.59
C VAL A 467 0.51 -32.14 12.42
N ARG A 468 0.50 -32.67 11.20
CA ARG A 468 1.08 -33.99 10.90
C ARG A 468 2.52 -33.93 10.47
N LYS A 469 2.83 -33.03 9.53
CA LYS A 469 4.15 -32.92 8.90
C LYS A 469 4.31 -31.56 8.25
N CYS A 470 5.54 -31.03 8.26
CA CYS A 470 5.93 -29.86 7.47
C CYS A 470 7.05 -30.24 6.51
N ASP A 471 6.92 -29.87 5.25
CA ASP A 471 7.97 -29.97 4.24
C ASP A 471 8.50 -28.56 3.95
N ILE A 472 9.57 -28.19 4.67
CA ILE A 472 10.16 -26.84 4.57
C ILE A 472 10.66 -26.56 3.15
N ASN A 473 11.24 -27.57 2.46
CA ASN A 473 11.77 -27.37 1.11
C ASN A 473 10.71 -27.03 0.07
N ARG A 474 9.49 -27.50 0.30
CA ARG A 474 8.33 -27.23 -0.57
C ARG A 474 7.37 -26.18 -0.01
N ALA A 475 7.66 -25.68 1.20
CA ALA A 475 6.77 -24.77 1.93
C ALA A 475 5.34 -25.34 2.07
N LEU A 476 5.23 -26.63 2.43
CA LEU A 476 3.96 -27.34 2.57
C LEU A 476 3.73 -27.77 4.02
N ILE A 477 2.48 -27.61 4.47
CA ILE A 477 2.00 -28.03 5.78
C ILE A 477 0.91 -29.08 5.57
N ASP A 478 1.08 -30.27 6.12
CA ASP A 478 0.12 -31.37 6.10
C ASP A 478 -0.62 -31.44 7.45
N PHE A 479 -1.92 -31.38 7.38
CA PHE A 479 -2.81 -31.56 8.52
C PHE A 479 -3.55 -32.90 8.45
N GLU A 480 -3.97 -33.39 9.59
CA GLU A 480 -4.98 -34.45 9.71
C GLU A 480 -6.16 -33.98 10.58
N LEU A 481 -7.38 -34.43 10.27
CA LEU A 481 -8.50 -34.14 11.12
C LEU A 481 -8.29 -34.71 12.51
N ALA A 482 -8.45 -33.88 13.54
CA ALA A 482 -8.44 -34.37 14.90
C ALA A 482 -9.66 -35.28 15.09
N LYS A 483 -9.44 -36.53 15.53
CA LYS A 483 -10.54 -37.40 15.92
C LYS A 483 -11.20 -36.76 17.15
N ASN A 484 -12.51 -36.49 17.08
CA ASN A 484 -13.27 -36.11 18.26
C ASN A 484 -13.02 -37.19 19.32
N ALA A 485 -12.41 -36.79 20.44
CA ALA A 485 -12.22 -37.65 21.60
C ALA A 485 -13.57 -37.93 22.29
#